data_3bde8f3ba0c11b749d3e76f3f2273b55
#
_entry.id   3bde8f3ba0c11b749d3e76f3f2273b55
#
_cell.length_a   1.000
_cell.length_b   1.000
_cell.length_c   1.000
_cell.angle_alpha   90.00
_cell.angle_beta   90.00
_cell.angle_gamma   90.00
#
_symmetry.space_group_name_H-M   'P 1'
#
loop_
_entity.id
_entity.type
_entity.pdbx_description
1 polymer ?
#
loop_
_entity_poly.entity_id
_entity_poly.type
_entity_poly.pdbx_seq_one_letter_code
_entity_poly.pdbx_strand_id
1 'polypeptide(L)'
;MVNEKKVANVGCGFVGSSSAFALMQSGLFSEMVLIDVDKNRAEGEALDIAHGMTFAEPMKIYAGDYSDVADAAMIVVTAGAAQKPGETRLDLVNKNVNIFKSIIPEIKKSGFDGILLIVSNPVDVLTYAAIKMSGLPEGHVIGSGTVLDTGRLQQMLGAHVEVDPRDVQAYVMGEHGDSEFVAWSSAQVAGVPLNTFCELHGHLEHEAAEKRIAEDVKNSAYTIIEKKHATYYGVAMAVKRICTAVMRDEQTVLPVSSLMVGEYGLSDLAISMPTVVGRDGVVCRVPVPLNDDEQHELTASAKALKDIIDSVDFSC
;
A
#
# COMPACT_ATOMS: atom_id res chain seq x y z
N MET A 1 3.53 27.32 1.26
CA MET A 1 4.74 26.83 0.58
C MET A 1 4.92 25.42 1.07
N VAL A 2 4.89 24.42 0.20
CA VAL A 2 5.04 23.00 0.56
C VAL A 2 6.45 22.80 1.13
N ASN A 3 6.55 22.14 2.29
CA ASN A 3 7.83 21.65 2.80
C ASN A 3 8.09 20.27 2.15
N GLU A 4 8.82 20.27 1.04
CA GLU A 4 9.12 19.08 0.24
C GLU A 4 9.79 17.93 1.03
N LYS A 5 10.14 18.18 2.30
CA LYS A 5 10.79 17.19 3.18
C LYS A 5 9.98 16.90 4.44
N LYS A 6 8.69 17.23 4.47
CA LYS A 6 7.81 16.96 5.59
C LYS A 6 6.85 15.82 5.26
N VAL A 7 6.69 14.90 6.20
CA VAL A 7 5.71 13.82 6.15
C VAL A 7 4.82 13.87 7.38
N ALA A 8 3.53 13.59 7.20
CA ALA A 8 2.60 13.34 8.30
C ALA A 8 2.21 11.86 8.33
N ASN A 9 2.14 11.28 9.51
CA ASN A 9 1.65 9.92 9.72
C ASN A 9 0.39 9.95 10.58
N VAL A 10 -0.74 9.59 10.00
CA VAL A 10 -2.05 9.57 10.67
C VAL A 10 -2.39 8.15 11.09
N GLY A 11 -2.42 7.94 12.40
CA GLY A 11 -2.52 6.64 13.05
C GLY A 11 -1.17 6.17 13.59
N CYS A 12 -1.07 5.99 14.92
CA CYS A 12 0.15 5.57 15.61
C CYS A 12 0.02 4.15 16.19
N GLY A 13 -0.76 3.28 15.50
CA GLY A 13 -0.81 1.84 15.80
C GLY A 13 0.48 1.14 15.35
N PHE A 14 0.52 -0.20 15.45
CA PHE A 14 1.72 -0.99 15.07
C PHE A 14 2.23 -0.69 13.65
N VAL A 15 1.33 -0.53 12.69
CA VAL A 15 1.70 -0.20 11.31
C VAL A 15 2.23 1.23 11.23
N GLY A 16 1.54 2.18 11.86
CA GLY A 16 1.92 3.60 11.82
C GLY A 16 3.27 3.86 12.49
N SER A 17 3.49 3.38 13.70
CA SER A 17 4.76 3.55 14.40
C SER A 17 5.92 2.85 13.69
N SER A 18 5.70 1.62 13.15
CA SER A 18 6.71 0.93 12.36
C SER A 18 7.03 1.67 11.05
N SER A 19 6.02 2.26 10.40
CA SER A 19 6.20 3.08 9.19
C SER A 19 6.97 4.36 9.51
N ALA A 20 6.61 5.06 10.59
CA ALA A 20 7.32 6.24 11.06
C ALA A 20 8.80 5.93 11.35
N PHE A 21 9.08 4.82 12.04
CA PHE A 21 10.45 4.38 12.31
C PHE A 21 11.21 4.04 11.01
N ALA A 22 10.59 3.35 10.05
CA ALA A 22 11.22 3.04 8.77
C ALA A 22 11.49 4.30 7.92
N LEU A 23 10.58 5.28 7.97
CA LEU A 23 10.74 6.56 7.29
C LEU A 23 11.83 7.43 7.96
N MET A 24 11.91 7.43 9.30
CA MET A 24 12.99 8.10 10.03
C MET A 24 14.36 7.61 9.57
N GLN A 25 14.55 6.31 9.42
CA GLN A 25 15.80 5.71 8.95
C GLN A 25 16.09 5.92 7.45
N SER A 26 15.10 6.42 6.69
CA SER A 26 15.24 6.52 5.22
C SER A 26 16.06 7.72 4.74
N GLY A 27 16.19 8.77 5.55
CA GLY A 27 16.77 10.05 5.15
C GLY A 27 15.96 10.81 4.09
N LEU A 28 14.72 10.40 3.81
CA LEU A 28 13.86 11.05 2.81
C LEU A 28 13.29 12.38 3.30
N PHE A 29 12.99 12.46 4.59
CA PHE A 29 12.32 13.59 5.19
C PHE A 29 13.18 14.24 6.26
N SER A 30 13.00 15.54 6.50
CA SER A 30 13.63 16.28 7.58
C SER A 30 12.64 16.68 8.70
N GLU A 31 11.35 16.46 8.47
CA GLU A 31 10.30 16.71 9.45
C GLU A 31 9.21 15.63 9.36
N MET A 32 8.75 15.16 10.52
CA MET A 32 7.66 14.19 10.65
C MET A 32 6.72 14.60 11.76
N VAL A 33 5.43 14.67 11.45
CA VAL A 33 4.36 14.85 12.42
C VAL A 33 3.57 13.57 12.60
N LEU A 34 3.38 13.14 13.84
CA LEU A 34 2.58 11.97 14.21
C LEU A 34 1.22 12.44 14.74
N ILE A 35 0.15 11.90 14.19
CA ILE A 35 -1.22 12.25 14.54
C ILE A 35 -1.98 10.98 14.92
N ASP A 36 -2.60 10.97 16.08
CA ASP A 36 -3.50 9.90 16.52
C ASP A 36 -4.67 10.51 17.31
N VAL A 37 -5.79 9.80 17.34
CA VAL A 37 -6.93 10.16 18.20
C VAL A 37 -6.54 10.07 19.69
N ASP A 38 -5.66 9.13 20.03
CA ASP A 38 -4.98 9.06 21.31
C ASP A 38 -3.69 9.91 21.26
N LYS A 39 -3.80 11.15 21.72
CA LYS A 39 -2.69 12.11 21.74
C LYS A 39 -1.50 11.62 22.58
N ASN A 40 -1.75 10.95 23.70
CA ASN A 40 -0.68 10.42 24.54
C ASN A 40 0.12 9.35 23.80
N ARG A 41 -0.56 8.54 23.01
CA ARG A 41 0.09 7.56 22.14
C ARG A 41 0.97 8.24 21.08
N ALA A 42 0.44 9.23 20.37
CA ALA A 42 1.22 9.98 19.38
C ALA A 42 2.45 10.63 19.99
N GLU A 43 2.33 11.24 21.19
CA GLU A 43 3.44 11.83 21.92
C GLU A 43 4.47 10.78 22.34
N GLY A 44 4.04 9.64 22.86
CA GLY A 44 4.92 8.54 23.26
C GLY A 44 5.72 7.98 22.08
N GLU A 45 5.06 7.69 20.95
CA GLU A 45 5.71 7.19 19.75
C GLU A 45 6.68 8.24 19.16
N ALA A 46 6.28 9.52 19.14
CA ALA A 46 7.14 10.61 18.68
C ALA A 46 8.41 10.74 19.51
N LEU A 47 8.29 10.68 20.84
CA LEU A 47 9.44 10.74 21.75
C LEU A 47 10.37 9.55 21.57
N ASP A 48 9.84 8.34 21.53
CA ASP A 48 10.63 7.11 21.41
C ASP A 48 11.42 7.09 20.09
N ILE A 49 10.75 7.39 18.96
CA ILE A 49 11.40 7.47 17.65
C ILE A 49 12.44 8.61 17.62
N ALA A 50 12.12 9.78 18.20
CA ALA A 50 13.03 10.92 18.26
C ALA A 50 14.32 10.64 19.04
N HIS A 51 14.27 9.80 20.07
CA HIS A 51 15.48 9.40 20.80
C HIS A 51 16.46 8.62 19.91
N GLY A 52 15.99 7.97 18.85
CA GLY A 52 16.82 7.30 17.85
C GLY A 52 17.55 8.25 16.88
N MET A 53 17.21 9.54 16.86
CA MET A 53 17.78 10.50 15.88
C MET A 53 19.28 10.72 16.02
N THR A 54 19.87 10.44 17.18
CA THR A 54 21.32 10.51 17.37
C THR A 54 22.09 9.50 16.51
N PHE A 55 21.39 8.48 15.99
CA PHE A 55 21.94 7.37 15.22
C PHE A 55 21.45 7.35 13.76
N ALA A 56 20.74 8.38 13.30
CA ALA A 56 20.13 8.49 11.98
C ALA A 56 20.35 9.88 11.37
N GLU A 57 19.87 10.08 10.13
CA GLU A 57 19.87 11.40 9.50
C GLU A 57 18.95 12.37 10.27
N PRO A 58 19.34 13.65 10.42
CA PRO A 58 18.59 14.62 11.23
C PRO A 58 17.14 14.80 10.74
N MET A 59 16.18 14.63 11.65
CA MET A 59 14.76 14.83 11.41
C MET A 59 14.08 15.43 12.63
N LYS A 60 13.23 16.43 12.45
CA LYS A 60 12.35 16.93 13.51
C LYS A 60 11.13 16.02 13.61
N ILE A 61 10.91 15.35 14.74
CA ILE A 61 9.79 14.42 14.97
C ILE A 61 8.98 14.92 16.15
N TYR A 62 7.65 15.02 15.98
CA TYR A 62 6.76 15.49 17.04
C TYR A 62 5.34 14.98 16.83
N ALA A 63 4.56 14.95 17.92
CA ALA A 63 3.12 14.75 17.85
C ALA A 63 2.44 16.08 17.54
N GLY A 64 1.48 16.07 16.62
CA GLY A 64 0.76 17.26 16.19
C GLY A 64 -0.71 17.00 15.88
N ASP A 65 -1.30 17.87 15.12
CA ASP A 65 -2.68 17.79 14.67
C ASP A 65 -2.83 18.13 13.18
N TYR A 66 -4.08 18.15 12.67
CA TYR A 66 -4.34 18.41 11.25
C TYR A 66 -3.96 19.83 10.80
N SER A 67 -3.71 20.79 11.70
CA SER A 67 -3.18 22.09 11.31
C SER A 67 -1.72 22.03 10.87
N ASP A 68 -1.00 21.00 11.31
CA ASP A 68 0.42 20.80 11.01
C ASP A 68 0.68 20.14 9.66
N VAL A 69 -0.36 19.71 8.93
CA VAL A 69 -0.16 18.93 7.68
C VAL A 69 -0.26 19.76 6.40
N ALA A 70 -0.66 21.03 6.50
CA ALA A 70 -0.93 21.90 5.34
C ALA A 70 0.25 22.02 4.35
N ASP A 71 1.48 21.96 4.85
CA ASP A 71 2.70 22.10 4.09
C ASP A 71 3.44 20.77 3.86
N ALA A 72 2.87 19.65 4.28
CA ALA A 72 3.50 18.35 4.12
C ALA A 72 3.58 17.94 2.64
N ALA A 73 4.66 17.28 2.25
CA ALA A 73 4.79 16.67 0.92
C ALA A 73 3.93 15.40 0.80
N MET A 74 3.85 14.65 1.90
CA MET A 74 3.08 13.41 1.94
C MET A 74 2.35 13.25 3.28
N ILE A 75 1.16 12.65 3.20
CA ILE A 75 0.45 12.12 4.37
C ILE A 75 0.30 10.61 4.20
N VAL A 76 0.72 9.85 5.20
CA VAL A 76 0.54 8.39 5.28
C VAL A 76 -0.60 8.10 6.26
N VAL A 77 -1.70 7.51 5.80
CA VAL A 77 -2.85 7.16 6.63
C VAL A 77 -2.84 5.68 6.95
N THR A 78 -2.56 5.38 8.21
CA THR A 78 -2.59 4.02 8.77
C THR A 78 -3.68 3.86 9.83
N ALA A 79 -4.44 4.92 10.08
CA ALA A 79 -5.54 4.94 11.04
C ALA A 79 -6.70 4.07 10.55
N GLY A 80 -7.13 3.17 11.40
CA GLY A 80 -8.24 2.26 11.12
C GLY A 80 -8.46 1.30 12.27
N ALA A 81 -9.63 0.68 12.31
CA ALA A 81 -9.94 -0.35 13.26
C ALA A 81 -9.63 -1.74 12.68
N ALA A 82 -9.10 -2.62 13.49
CA ALA A 82 -8.99 -4.04 13.16
C ALA A 82 -10.36 -4.74 13.24
N GLN A 83 -10.53 -5.78 12.43
CA GLN A 83 -11.71 -6.63 12.49
C GLN A 83 -11.78 -7.34 13.85
N LYS A 84 -12.95 -7.32 14.46
CA LYS A 84 -13.20 -8.03 15.72
C LYS A 84 -13.78 -9.41 15.45
N PRO A 85 -13.63 -10.36 16.38
CA PRO A 85 -14.31 -11.64 16.28
C PRO A 85 -15.83 -11.46 16.13
N GLY A 86 -16.41 -12.10 15.10
CA GLY A 86 -17.84 -12.01 14.77
C GLY A 86 -18.26 -10.82 13.91
N GLU A 87 -17.37 -9.88 13.60
CA GLU A 87 -17.63 -8.81 12.62
C GLU A 87 -17.54 -9.37 11.18
N THR A 88 -18.46 -8.95 10.33
CA THR A 88 -18.39 -9.23 8.89
C THR A 88 -17.38 -8.30 8.21
N ARG A 89 -16.97 -8.66 6.99
CA ARG A 89 -16.12 -7.78 6.14
C ARG A 89 -16.80 -6.42 5.89
N LEU A 90 -18.10 -6.41 5.64
CA LEU A 90 -18.86 -5.18 5.39
C LEU A 90 -18.94 -4.28 6.64
N ASP A 91 -19.05 -4.88 7.83
CA ASP A 91 -19.01 -4.12 9.10
C ASP A 91 -17.65 -3.40 9.26
N LEU A 92 -16.55 -4.09 8.95
CA LEU A 92 -15.22 -3.50 8.98
C LEU A 92 -15.08 -2.35 7.95
N VAL A 93 -15.57 -2.54 6.74
CA VAL A 93 -15.59 -1.51 5.69
C VAL A 93 -16.32 -0.26 6.19
N ASN A 94 -17.57 -0.40 6.63
CA ASN A 94 -18.38 0.71 7.11
C ASN A 94 -17.74 1.45 8.29
N LYS A 95 -17.15 0.70 9.21
CA LYS A 95 -16.43 1.25 10.36
C LYS A 95 -15.23 2.10 9.93
N ASN A 96 -14.41 1.59 9.01
CA ASN A 96 -13.23 2.29 8.56
C ASN A 96 -13.54 3.45 7.60
N VAL A 97 -14.58 3.35 6.78
CA VAL A 97 -15.10 4.49 6.01
C VAL A 97 -15.59 5.60 6.95
N ASN A 98 -16.27 5.28 8.04
CA ASN A 98 -16.67 6.29 9.04
C ASN A 98 -15.46 6.96 9.73
N ILE A 99 -14.37 6.21 9.97
CA ILE A 99 -13.12 6.80 10.44
C ILE A 99 -12.56 7.76 9.38
N PHE A 100 -12.55 7.37 8.10
CA PHE A 100 -12.10 8.24 7.00
C PHE A 100 -12.96 9.48 6.84
N LYS A 101 -14.28 9.41 7.07
CA LYS A 101 -15.17 10.58 7.12
C LYS A 101 -14.80 11.59 8.23
N SER A 102 -14.05 11.18 9.24
CA SER A 102 -13.52 12.09 10.27
C SER A 102 -12.10 12.59 9.95
N ILE A 103 -11.31 11.86 9.18
CA ILE A 103 -9.91 12.17 8.86
C ILE A 103 -9.80 13.04 7.60
N ILE A 104 -10.38 12.56 6.49
CA ILE A 104 -10.17 13.17 5.17
C ILE A 104 -10.69 14.62 5.09
N PRO A 105 -11.85 14.98 5.68
CA PRO A 105 -12.29 16.38 5.73
C PRO A 105 -11.35 17.30 6.51
N GLU A 106 -10.72 16.83 7.59
CA GLU A 106 -9.73 17.62 8.35
C GLU A 106 -8.44 17.82 7.54
N ILE A 107 -7.98 16.80 6.81
CA ILE A 107 -6.86 16.93 5.86
C ILE A 107 -7.21 17.97 4.77
N LYS A 108 -8.40 17.88 4.18
CA LYS A 108 -8.88 18.84 3.16
C LYS A 108 -8.94 20.24 3.70
N LYS A 109 -9.48 20.43 4.91
CA LYS A 109 -9.61 21.73 5.58
C LYS A 109 -8.27 22.37 5.91
N SER A 110 -7.22 21.58 6.13
CA SER A 110 -5.86 22.08 6.36
C SER A 110 -5.27 22.80 5.13
N GLY A 111 -5.80 22.51 3.94
CA GLY A 111 -5.26 23.01 2.67
C GLY A 111 -4.12 22.17 2.13
N PHE A 112 -3.95 20.92 2.61
CA PHE A 112 -2.99 19.96 2.07
C PHE A 112 -3.24 19.69 0.58
N ASP A 113 -2.18 19.72 -0.24
CA ASP A 113 -2.21 19.50 -1.69
C ASP A 113 -1.14 18.49 -2.19
N GLY A 114 -0.45 17.82 -1.27
CA GLY A 114 0.58 16.82 -1.55
C GLY A 114 0.02 15.43 -1.88
N ILE A 115 0.84 14.40 -1.65
CA ILE A 115 0.47 12.99 -1.93
C ILE A 115 -0.11 12.31 -0.70
N LEU A 116 -1.30 11.75 -0.84
CA LEU A 116 -2.02 11.00 0.19
C LEU A 116 -1.83 9.50 -0.02
N LEU A 117 -1.08 8.85 0.87
CA LEU A 117 -0.84 7.41 0.85
C LEU A 117 -1.75 6.69 1.86
N ILE A 118 -2.65 5.87 1.35
CA ILE A 118 -3.57 5.05 2.15
C ILE A 118 -2.95 3.67 2.41
N VAL A 119 -2.91 3.29 3.68
CA VAL A 119 -2.37 1.99 4.14
C VAL A 119 -3.38 1.22 4.97
N SER A 120 -4.40 1.90 5.47
CA SER A 120 -5.49 1.32 6.25
C SER A 120 -6.30 0.32 5.43
N ASN A 121 -6.73 -0.79 6.05
CA ASN A 121 -7.55 -1.81 5.38
C ASN A 121 -9.06 -1.62 5.64
N PRO A 122 -9.89 -1.99 4.64
CA PRO A 122 -9.54 -2.51 3.31
C PRO A 122 -9.03 -1.41 2.37
N VAL A 123 -7.79 -1.55 1.96
CA VAL A 123 -7.02 -0.46 1.33
C VAL A 123 -7.66 0.07 0.04
N ASP A 124 -8.17 -0.79 -0.82
CA ASP A 124 -8.73 -0.39 -2.11
C ASP A 124 -10.01 0.43 -1.93
N VAL A 125 -10.92 -0.01 -1.04
CA VAL A 125 -12.15 0.73 -0.69
C VAL A 125 -11.81 2.08 -0.05
N LEU A 126 -10.83 2.11 0.86
CA LEU A 126 -10.45 3.33 1.57
C LEU A 126 -9.66 4.28 0.65
N THR A 127 -8.91 3.77 -0.31
CA THR A 127 -8.29 4.58 -1.37
C THR A 127 -9.37 5.25 -2.22
N TYR A 128 -10.38 4.49 -2.67
CA TYR A 128 -11.53 5.04 -3.39
C TYR A 128 -12.27 6.09 -2.56
N ALA A 129 -12.53 5.81 -1.29
CA ALA A 129 -13.15 6.76 -0.35
C ALA A 129 -12.34 8.07 -0.25
N ALA A 130 -11.03 7.96 -0.08
CA ALA A 130 -10.14 9.12 0.01
C ALA A 130 -10.14 9.94 -1.28
N ILE A 131 -10.15 9.31 -2.46
CA ILE A 131 -10.29 10.00 -3.75
C ILE A 131 -11.58 10.80 -3.80
N LYS A 132 -12.71 10.20 -3.42
CA LYS A 132 -14.03 10.88 -3.46
C LYS A 132 -14.17 12.01 -2.44
N MET A 133 -13.54 11.92 -1.28
CA MET A 133 -13.70 12.86 -0.17
C MET A 133 -12.67 14.00 -0.15
N SER A 134 -11.41 13.72 -0.56
CA SER A 134 -10.30 14.67 -0.37
C SER A 134 -10.41 15.92 -1.26
N GLY A 135 -10.86 15.72 -2.49
CA GLY A 135 -10.81 16.76 -3.53
C GLY A 135 -9.41 16.99 -4.12
N LEU A 136 -8.45 16.14 -3.78
CA LEU A 136 -7.12 16.09 -4.41
C LEU A 136 -7.23 15.56 -5.85
N PRO A 137 -6.27 15.89 -6.73
CA PRO A 137 -6.15 15.20 -8.01
C PRO A 137 -6.11 13.66 -7.80
N GLU A 138 -6.76 12.90 -8.68
CA GLU A 138 -6.88 11.44 -8.53
C GLU A 138 -5.52 10.75 -8.41
N GLY A 139 -4.52 11.21 -9.15
CA GLY A 139 -3.14 10.69 -9.10
C GLY A 139 -2.42 10.97 -7.77
N HIS A 140 -2.88 11.95 -6.99
CA HIS A 140 -2.30 12.29 -5.70
C HIS A 140 -2.77 11.35 -4.56
N VAL A 141 -3.75 10.50 -4.79
CA VAL A 141 -4.23 9.52 -3.79
C VAL A 141 -3.80 8.13 -4.22
N ILE A 142 -2.96 7.52 -3.40
CA ILE A 142 -2.36 6.21 -3.66
C ILE A 142 -2.72 5.28 -2.52
N GLY A 143 -3.17 4.06 -2.80
CA GLY A 143 -3.23 2.99 -1.82
C GLY A 143 -1.96 2.15 -1.85
N SER A 144 -1.51 1.65 -0.70
CA SER A 144 -0.35 0.74 -0.65
C SER A 144 -0.57 -0.54 -1.48
N GLY A 145 -1.81 -0.90 -1.72
CA GLY A 145 -2.21 -1.98 -2.62
C GLY A 145 -1.49 -3.28 -2.32
N THR A 146 -1.12 -3.99 -3.37
CA THR A 146 -0.41 -5.26 -3.33
C THR A 146 1.13 -5.12 -3.41
N VAL A 147 1.67 -3.95 -3.04
CA VAL A 147 3.14 -3.73 -3.01
C VAL A 147 3.83 -4.72 -2.07
N LEU A 148 3.25 -4.97 -0.89
CA LEU A 148 3.81 -5.95 0.05
C LEU A 148 3.64 -7.38 -0.45
N ASP A 149 2.48 -7.73 -1.01
CA ASP A 149 2.19 -9.07 -1.51
C ASP A 149 3.11 -9.42 -2.69
N THR A 150 3.36 -8.46 -3.56
CA THR A 150 4.38 -8.55 -4.61
C THR A 150 5.79 -8.74 -4.03
N GLY A 151 6.14 -8.03 -2.96
CA GLY A 151 7.41 -8.25 -2.27
C GLY A 151 7.54 -9.65 -1.67
N ARG A 152 6.46 -10.23 -1.14
CA ARG A 152 6.40 -11.63 -0.68
C ARG A 152 6.58 -12.61 -1.83
N LEU A 153 5.84 -12.37 -2.93
CA LEU A 153 5.96 -13.16 -4.16
C LEU A 153 7.40 -13.18 -4.67
N GLN A 154 8.02 -12.00 -4.82
CA GLN A 154 9.40 -11.87 -5.28
C GLN A 154 10.39 -12.60 -4.36
N GLN A 155 10.20 -12.51 -3.05
CA GLN A 155 11.04 -13.19 -2.06
C GLN A 155 10.91 -14.72 -2.19
N MET A 156 9.69 -15.24 -2.35
CA MET A 156 9.46 -16.69 -2.50
C MET A 156 9.96 -17.22 -3.85
N LEU A 157 9.75 -16.46 -4.93
CA LEU A 157 10.28 -16.80 -6.25
C LEU A 157 11.79 -16.75 -6.29
N GLY A 158 12.42 -15.70 -5.74
CA GLY A 158 13.86 -15.59 -5.66
C GLY A 158 14.49 -16.79 -4.92
N ALA A 159 13.85 -17.23 -3.82
CA ALA A 159 14.26 -18.43 -3.10
C ALA A 159 14.03 -19.72 -3.91
N HIS A 160 12.96 -19.80 -4.70
CA HIS A 160 12.65 -20.97 -5.53
C HIS A 160 13.63 -21.15 -6.69
N VAL A 161 14.02 -20.06 -7.35
CA VAL A 161 14.92 -20.08 -8.51
C VAL A 161 16.37 -19.69 -8.16
N GLU A 162 16.69 -19.53 -6.87
CA GLU A 162 18.03 -19.25 -6.32
C GLU A 162 18.65 -17.95 -6.88
N VAL A 163 17.86 -16.88 -7.02
CA VAL A 163 18.33 -15.55 -7.42
C VAL A 163 17.96 -14.50 -6.38
N ASP A 164 18.59 -13.32 -6.46
CA ASP A 164 18.18 -12.17 -5.64
C ASP A 164 16.71 -11.81 -5.94
N PRO A 165 15.84 -11.68 -4.94
CA PRO A 165 14.44 -11.30 -5.14
C PRO A 165 14.24 -10.01 -5.94
N ARG A 166 15.21 -9.11 -5.95
CA ARG A 166 15.17 -7.85 -6.71
C ARG A 166 15.29 -8.04 -8.23
N ASP A 167 15.80 -9.20 -8.67
CA ASP A 167 15.88 -9.54 -10.08
C ASP A 167 14.62 -10.23 -10.62
N VAL A 168 13.67 -10.55 -9.72
CA VAL A 168 12.38 -11.15 -10.07
C VAL A 168 11.40 -10.04 -10.40
N GLN A 169 10.89 -10.02 -11.62
CA GLN A 169 9.81 -9.15 -12.07
C GLN A 169 8.52 -9.98 -12.10
N ALA A 170 7.72 -9.86 -11.06
CA ALA A 170 6.43 -10.52 -10.92
C ALA A 170 5.51 -9.63 -10.07
N TYR A 171 4.21 -9.68 -10.29
CA TYR A 171 3.23 -8.82 -9.64
C TYR A 171 2.06 -9.62 -9.08
N VAL A 172 1.64 -9.24 -7.87
CA VAL A 172 0.32 -9.56 -7.34
C VAL A 172 -0.61 -8.42 -7.73
N MET A 173 -1.77 -8.72 -8.29
CA MET A 173 -2.75 -7.76 -8.79
C MET A 173 -4.13 -8.04 -8.19
N GLY A 174 -5.07 -7.15 -8.45
CA GLY A 174 -6.42 -7.26 -7.93
C GLY A 174 -6.63 -6.49 -6.63
N GLU A 175 -7.68 -6.83 -5.90
CA GLU A 175 -7.93 -6.32 -4.56
C GLU A 175 -6.87 -6.86 -3.59
N HIS A 176 -6.32 -6.01 -2.73
CA HIS A 176 -5.48 -6.50 -1.63
C HIS A 176 -6.31 -7.27 -0.61
N GLY A 177 -6.26 -8.60 -0.67
CA GLY A 177 -7.03 -9.51 0.17
C GLY A 177 -7.31 -10.84 -0.52
N ASP A 178 -8.48 -11.46 -0.22
CA ASP A 178 -8.79 -12.82 -0.64
C ASP A 178 -8.93 -13.00 -2.17
N SER A 179 -9.19 -11.93 -2.91
CA SER A 179 -9.33 -11.96 -4.37
C SER A 179 -8.12 -11.44 -5.13
N GLU A 180 -6.97 -11.28 -4.47
CA GLU A 180 -5.70 -11.02 -5.16
C GLU A 180 -5.24 -12.23 -5.95
N PHE A 181 -4.51 -11.99 -7.03
CA PHE A 181 -3.95 -13.04 -7.89
C PHE A 181 -2.56 -12.66 -8.39
N VAL A 182 -1.80 -13.66 -8.82
CA VAL A 182 -0.46 -13.47 -9.39
C VAL A 182 -0.56 -13.40 -10.91
N ALA A 183 -0.01 -12.36 -11.52
CA ALA A 183 0.09 -12.21 -12.98
C ALA A 183 1.28 -13.04 -13.52
N TRP A 184 1.13 -14.36 -13.57
CA TRP A 184 2.15 -15.31 -14.00
C TRP A 184 2.61 -15.09 -15.44
N SER A 185 1.67 -14.71 -16.32
CA SER A 185 1.94 -14.44 -17.75
C SER A 185 2.96 -13.34 -17.98
N SER A 186 3.13 -12.43 -17.01
CA SER A 186 4.10 -11.34 -17.06
C SER A 186 5.32 -11.56 -16.18
N ALA A 187 5.39 -12.70 -15.45
CA ALA A 187 6.49 -12.99 -14.54
C ALA A 187 7.78 -13.37 -15.30
N GLN A 188 8.89 -12.74 -14.89
CA GLN A 188 10.19 -12.93 -15.55
C GLN A 188 11.37 -12.72 -14.60
N VAL A 189 12.53 -13.25 -14.97
CA VAL A 189 13.82 -13.00 -14.33
C VAL A 189 14.80 -12.54 -15.41
N ALA A 190 15.38 -11.38 -15.26
CA ALA A 190 16.31 -10.79 -16.23
C ALA A 190 15.77 -10.73 -17.69
N GLY A 191 14.46 -10.57 -17.86
CA GLY A 191 13.79 -10.55 -19.17
C GLY A 191 13.51 -11.95 -19.75
N VAL A 192 13.83 -13.02 -19.04
CA VAL A 192 13.48 -14.40 -19.41
C VAL A 192 12.16 -14.77 -18.72
N PRO A 193 11.14 -15.27 -19.45
CA PRO A 193 9.90 -15.74 -18.84
C PRO A 193 10.18 -16.72 -17.70
N LEU A 194 9.43 -16.60 -16.59
CA LEU A 194 9.69 -17.34 -15.35
C LEU A 194 9.78 -18.84 -15.58
N ASN A 195 8.86 -19.46 -16.33
CA ASN A 195 8.87 -20.89 -16.57
C ASN A 195 10.10 -21.34 -17.35
N THR A 196 10.50 -20.56 -18.36
CA THR A 196 11.76 -20.83 -19.10
C THR A 196 12.98 -20.71 -18.18
N PHE A 197 13.00 -19.72 -17.29
CA PHE A 197 14.06 -19.55 -16.32
C PHE A 197 14.11 -20.72 -15.32
N CYS A 198 12.97 -21.18 -14.82
CA CYS A 198 12.84 -22.35 -13.96
C CYS A 198 13.40 -23.61 -14.64
N GLU A 199 13.08 -23.83 -15.92
CA GLU A 199 13.60 -24.98 -16.69
C GLU A 199 15.14 -24.98 -16.79
N LEU A 200 15.75 -23.81 -16.98
CA LEU A 200 17.21 -23.67 -17.00
C LEU A 200 17.86 -24.08 -15.65
N HIS A 201 17.11 -24.03 -14.55
CA HIS A 201 17.53 -24.43 -13.22
C HIS A 201 17.01 -25.82 -12.80
N GLY A 202 16.39 -26.57 -13.72
CA GLY A 202 15.92 -27.94 -13.49
C GLY A 202 14.57 -28.04 -12.77
N HIS A 203 13.83 -26.96 -12.64
CA HIS A 203 12.48 -26.93 -12.08
C HIS A 203 11.47 -27.10 -13.22
N LEU A 204 10.80 -28.25 -13.28
CA LEU A 204 9.91 -28.60 -14.38
C LEU A 204 8.42 -28.65 -13.99
N GLU A 205 8.11 -28.58 -12.68
CA GLU A 205 6.74 -28.67 -12.17
C GLU A 205 6.16 -27.27 -11.89
N HIS A 206 5.98 -26.48 -12.95
CA HIS A 206 5.59 -25.06 -12.86
C HIS A 206 4.24 -24.87 -12.19
N GLU A 207 3.18 -25.55 -12.63
CA GLU A 207 1.83 -25.38 -12.08
C GLU A 207 1.77 -25.66 -10.58
N ALA A 208 2.45 -26.71 -10.12
CA ALA A 208 2.48 -27.06 -8.70
C ALA A 208 3.24 -26.01 -7.87
N ALA A 209 4.36 -25.48 -8.40
CA ALA A 209 5.12 -24.42 -7.76
C ALA A 209 4.38 -23.11 -7.73
N GLU A 210 3.77 -22.68 -8.84
CA GLU A 210 2.97 -21.47 -8.96
C GLU A 210 1.79 -21.49 -7.99
N LYS A 211 1.02 -22.57 -7.97
CA LYS A 211 -0.10 -22.73 -7.05
C LYS A 211 0.33 -22.63 -5.59
N ARG A 212 1.38 -23.37 -5.20
CA ARG A 212 1.89 -23.35 -3.83
C ARG A 212 2.36 -21.94 -3.45
N ILE A 213 3.13 -21.28 -4.31
CA ILE A 213 3.68 -19.95 -4.03
C ILE A 213 2.54 -18.92 -3.93
N ALA A 214 1.54 -18.95 -4.81
CA ALA A 214 0.38 -18.07 -4.73
C ALA A 214 -0.39 -18.25 -3.42
N GLU A 215 -0.62 -19.51 -2.99
CA GLU A 215 -1.26 -19.83 -1.71
C GLU A 215 -0.42 -19.31 -0.52
N ASP A 216 0.90 -19.51 -0.55
CA ASP A 216 1.80 -19.06 0.50
C ASP A 216 1.85 -17.51 0.60
N VAL A 217 1.83 -16.78 -0.52
CA VAL A 217 1.73 -15.33 -0.55
C VAL A 217 0.45 -14.87 0.14
N LYS A 218 -0.69 -15.38 -0.31
CA LYS A 218 -2.02 -15.06 0.24
C LYS A 218 -2.14 -15.36 1.73
N ASN A 219 -1.60 -16.50 2.18
CA ASN A 219 -1.67 -16.94 3.57
C ASN A 219 -0.59 -16.31 4.46
N SER A 220 0.39 -15.59 3.91
CA SER A 220 1.50 -15.02 4.68
C SER A 220 1.03 -14.13 5.83
N ALA A 221 0.05 -13.27 5.58
CA ALA A 221 -0.47 -12.35 6.60
C ALA A 221 -1.14 -13.12 7.75
N TYR A 222 -1.96 -14.13 7.43
CA TYR A 222 -2.64 -14.97 8.42
C TYR A 222 -1.65 -15.73 9.30
N THR A 223 -0.63 -16.34 8.69
CA THR A 223 0.44 -17.04 9.40
C THR A 223 1.22 -16.12 10.35
N ILE A 224 1.53 -14.89 9.93
CA ILE A 224 2.22 -13.92 10.77
C ILE A 224 1.33 -13.46 11.93
N ILE A 225 0.05 -13.19 11.67
CA ILE A 225 -0.90 -12.75 12.69
C ILE A 225 -1.13 -13.85 13.72
N GLU A 226 -1.26 -15.10 13.31
CA GLU A 226 -1.38 -16.25 14.21
C GLU A 226 -0.18 -16.32 15.18
N LYS A 227 1.05 -16.10 14.67
CA LYS A 227 2.28 -16.25 15.46
C LYS A 227 2.64 -15.05 16.33
N LYS A 228 2.32 -13.82 15.90
CA LYS A 228 2.74 -12.59 16.59
C LYS A 228 1.65 -11.53 16.75
N HIS A 229 0.38 -11.92 16.48
CA HIS A 229 -0.84 -11.13 16.65
C HIS A 229 -1.03 -9.92 15.75
N ALA A 230 -0.01 -9.52 14.97
CA ALA A 230 -0.12 -8.45 14.00
C ALA A 230 1.01 -8.54 12.95
N THR A 231 0.80 -7.97 11.75
CA THR A 231 1.83 -7.77 10.72
C THR A 231 2.05 -6.27 10.54
N TYR A 232 3.30 -5.82 10.53
CA TYR A 232 3.62 -4.39 10.43
C TYR A 232 5.00 -4.08 9.84
N TYR A 233 6.04 -4.92 9.99
CA TYR A 233 7.37 -4.60 9.46
C TYR A 233 7.42 -4.61 7.94
N GLY A 234 6.82 -5.61 7.30
CA GLY A 234 6.74 -5.68 5.84
C GLY A 234 5.95 -4.50 5.26
N VAL A 235 4.82 -4.17 5.90
CA VAL A 235 3.99 -3.01 5.52
C VAL A 235 4.80 -1.71 5.64
N ALA A 236 5.56 -1.52 6.73
CA ALA A 236 6.40 -0.35 6.93
C ALA A 236 7.45 -0.20 5.81
N MET A 237 8.02 -1.31 5.35
CA MET A 237 8.97 -1.30 4.22
C MET A 237 8.28 -1.01 2.88
N ALA A 238 7.05 -1.49 2.66
CA ALA A 238 6.26 -1.13 1.49
C ALA A 238 5.92 0.38 1.48
N VAL A 239 5.50 0.94 2.62
CA VAL A 239 5.30 2.38 2.80
C VAL A 239 6.58 3.15 2.47
N LYS A 240 7.71 2.77 3.06
CA LYS A 240 9.02 3.38 2.77
C LYS A 240 9.34 3.32 1.27
N ARG A 241 9.07 2.19 0.59
CA ARG A 241 9.32 2.02 -0.85
C ARG A 241 8.49 3.00 -1.69
N ILE A 242 7.19 3.12 -1.39
CA ILE A 242 6.29 4.06 -2.10
C ILE A 242 6.74 5.51 -1.82
N CYS A 243 6.99 5.87 -0.58
CA CYS A 243 7.50 7.21 -0.22
C CYS A 243 8.82 7.52 -0.94
N THR A 244 9.72 6.54 -1.09
CA THR A 244 10.97 6.71 -1.83
C THR A 244 10.72 7.01 -3.31
N ALA A 245 9.79 6.28 -3.94
CA ALA A 245 9.43 6.50 -5.34
C ALA A 245 8.92 7.93 -5.58
N VAL A 246 8.04 8.41 -4.70
CA VAL A 246 7.48 9.77 -4.77
C VAL A 246 8.55 10.82 -4.50
N MET A 247 9.25 10.72 -3.36
CA MET A 247 10.18 11.76 -2.91
C MET A 247 11.42 11.91 -3.78
N ARG A 248 11.84 10.84 -4.46
CA ARG A 248 12.98 10.84 -5.38
C ARG A 248 12.58 10.96 -6.85
N ASP A 249 11.29 11.05 -7.13
CA ASP A 249 10.75 11.06 -8.50
C ASP A 249 11.30 9.90 -9.35
N GLU A 250 11.28 8.69 -8.77
CA GLU A 250 11.92 7.53 -9.41
C GLU A 250 11.20 7.05 -10.66
N GLN A 251 9.93 7.40 -10.85
CA GLN A 251 9.07 6.91 -11.93
C GLN A 251 9.14 5.38 -12.06
N THR A 252 9.09 4.72 -10.92
CA THR A 252 9.23 3.28 -10.80
C THR A 252 7.88 2.59 -10.86
N VAL A 253 7.85 1.35 -11.34
CA VAL A 253 6.62 0.55 -11.41
C VAL A 253 6.38 -0.15 -10.09
N LEU A 254 5.24 0.15 -9.45
CA LEU A 254 4.79 -0.48 -8.21
C LEU A 254 3.31 -0.89 -8.35
N PRO A 255 2.89 -2.05 -7.82
CA PRO A 255 1.49 -2.47 -7.87
C PRO A 255 0.67 -1.80 -6.77
N VAL A 256 0.55 -0.48 -6.85
CA VAL A 256 -0.24 0.34 -5.95
C VAL A 256 -1.73 0.28 -6.29
N SER A 257 -2.59 0.50 -5.30
CA SER A 257 -4.02 0.72 -5.53
C SER A 257 -4.25 2.15 -6.02
N SER A 258 -4.90 2.29 -7.16
CA SER A 258 -5.23 3.57 -7.78
C SER A 258 -6.55 3.52 -8.54
N LEU A 259 -7.18 4.68 -8.77
CA LEU A 259 -8.43 4.75 -9.53
C LEU A 259 -8.23 4.23 -10.94
N MET A 260 -9.07 3.29 -11.36
CA MET A 260 -9.08 2.79 -12.74
C MET A 260 -9.83 3.76 -13.65
N VAL A 261 -9.26 4.03 -14.82
CA VAL A 261 -9.79 4.99 -15.81
C VAL A 261 -9.96 4.36 -17.21
N GLY A 262 -10.04 3.03 -17.28
CA GLY A 262 -10.29 2.29 -18.52
C GLY A 262 -9.37 1.09 -18.76
N GLU A 263 -8.32 0.93 -17.99
CA GLU A 263 -7.40 -0.19 -18.10
C GLU A 263 -8.16 -1.51 -17.86
N TYR A 264 -7.93 -2.51 -18.68
CA TYR A 264 -8.66 -3.79 -18.72
C TYR A 264 -10.20 -3.64 -18.77
N GLY A 265 -10.71 -2.48 -19.25
CA GLY A 265 -12.13 -2.16 -19.25
C GLY A 265 -12.73 -1.78 -17.90
N LEU A 266 -11.88 -1.59 -16.87
CA LEU A 266 -12.30 -1.24 -15.52
C LEU A 266 -12.33 0.28 -15.31
N SER A 267 -13.31 0.77 -14.56
CA SER A 267 -13.43 2.19 -14.22
C SER A 267 -14.22 2.37 -12.92
N ASP A 268 -14.07 3.55 -12.30
CA ASP A 268 -14.78 3.96 -11.08
C ASP A 268 -14.63 2.97 -9.90
N LEU A 269 -13.43 2.44 -9.74
CA LEU A 269 -12.97 1.70 -8.56
C LEU A 269 -11.46 1.90 -8.40
N ALA A 270 -10.95 1.78 -7.19
CA ALA A 270 -9.52 1.70 -6.94
C ALA A 270 -9.13 0.23 -6.74
N ILE A 271 -8.10 -0.23 -7.45
CA ILE A 271 -7.60 -1.60 -7.39
C ILE A 271 -6.10 -1.62 -7.71
N SER A 272 -5.42 -2.68 -7.29
CA SER A 272 -3.97 -2.78 -7.43
C SER A 272 -3.58 -3.34 -8.80
N MET A 273 -2.69 -2.60 -9.48
CA MET A 273 -2.02 -3.05 -10.70
C MET A 273 -0.67 -2.34 -10.86
N PRO A 274 0.25 -2.88 -11.68
CA PRO A 274 1.50 -2.19 -12.00
C PRO A 274 1.25 -0.75 -12.46
N THR A 275 1.87 0.20 -11.77
CA THR A 275 1.62 1.63 -11.95
C THR A 275 2.93 2.38 -11.81
N VAL A 276 3.23 3.29 -12.73
CA VAL A 276 4.37 4.20 -12.61
C VAL A 276 4.06 5.22 -11.52
N VAL A 277 4.90 5.24 -10.50
CA VAL A 277 4.81 6.15 -9.35
C VAL A 277 6.00 7.10 -9.36
N GLY A 278 5.73 8.38 -9.33
CA GLY A 278 6.71 9.46 -9.30
C GLY A 278 6.29 10.58 -8.35
N ARG A 279 6.88 11.76 -8.53
CA ARG A 279 6.65 12.94 -7.67
C ARG A 279 5.17 13.34 -7.57
N ASP A 280 4.45 13.25 -8.67
CA ASP A 280 3.03 13.62 -8.75
C ASP A 280 2.09 12.44 -8.39
N GLY A 281 2.62 11.43 -7.72
CA GLY A 281 1.89 10.23 -7.35
C GLY A 281 1.77 9.24 -8.49
N VAL A 282 0.55 8.90 -8.90
CA VAL A 282 0.27 8.01 -10.04
C VAL A 282 0.50 8.75 -11.35
N VAL A 283 1.54 8.35 -12.08
CA VAL A 283 1.88 8.92 -13.40
C VAL A 283 1.08 8.24 -14.52
N CYS A 284 1.18 6.92 -14.59
CA CYS A 284 0.38 6.10 -15.51
C CYS A 284 0.30 4.66 -15.00
N ARG A 285 -0.77 3.98 -15.41
CA ARG A 285 -0.95 2.55 -15.16
C ARG A 285 -0.31 1.76 -16.28
N VAL A 286 0.21 0.57 -15.95
CA VAL A 286 0.93 -0.29 -16.90
C VAL A 286 0.15 -1.59 -17.07
N PRO A 287 -0.74 -1.70 -18.07
CA PRO A 287 -1.43 -2.94 -18.34
C PRO A 287 -0.42 -4.00 -18.81
N VAL A 288 -0.08 -4.93 -17.94
CA VAL A 288 0.78 -6.07 -18.26
C VAL A 288 -0.02 -7.14 -19.01
N PRO A 289 0.62 -7.97 -19.87
CA PRO A 289 -0.06 -9.09 -20.51
C PRO A 289 -0.65 -10.04 -19.45
N LEU A 290 -1.92 -10.37 -19.61
CA LEU A 290 -2.64 -11.37 -18.81
C LEU A 290 -3.23 -12.42 -19.75
N ASN A 291 -3.19 -13.69 -19.37
CA ASN A 291 -3.93 -14.75 -20.07
C ASN A 291 -5.43 -14.68 -19.72
N ASP A 292 -6.24 -15.54 -20.33
CA ASP A 292 -7.70 -15.51 -20.16
C ASP A 292 -8.12 -15.80 -18.71
N ASP A 293 -7.45 -16.70 -18.01
CA ASP A 293 -7.73 -17.03 -16.60
C ASP A 293 -7.41 -15.86 -15.68
N GLU A 294 -6.25 -15.23 -15.86
CA GLU A 294 -5.83 -14.03 -15.10
C GLU A 294 -6.76 -12.84 -15.37
N GLN A 295 -7.26 -12.67 -16.59
CA GLN A 295 -8.27 -11.65 -16.91
C GLN A 295 -9.60 -11.93 -16.20
N HIS A 296 -9.99 -13.21 -16.11
CA HIS A 296 -11.17 -13.61 -15.34
C HIS A 296 -10.98 -13.35 -13.83
N GLU A 297 -9.81 -13.65 -13.27
CA GLU A 297 -9.48 -13.35 -11.87
C GLU A 297 -9.53 -11.85 -11.61
N LEU A 298 -8.93 -11.03 -12.46
CA LEU A 298 -8.99 -9.57 -12.33
C LEU A 298 -10.44 -9.05 -12.38
N THR A 299 -11.23 -9.56 -13.32
CA THR A 299 -12.64 -9.15 -13.48
C THR A 299 -13.47 -9.56 -12.26
N ALA A 300 -13.24 -10.76 -11.73
CA ALA A 300 -13.93 -11.24 -10.53
C ALA A 300 -13.55 -10.42 -9.30
N SER A 301 -12.25 -10.13 -9.12
CA SER A 301 -11.72 -9.28 -8.06
C SER A 301 -12.31 -7.86 -8.12
N ALA A 302 -12.29 -7.24 -9.31
CA ALA A 302 -12.86 -5.91 -9.53
C ALA A 302 -14.36 -5.86 -9.26
N LYS A 303 -15.11 -6.91 -9.66
CA LYS A 303 -16.54 -7.00 -9.40
C LYS A 303 -16.84 -7.09 -7.89
N ALA A 304 -16.14 -7.98 -7.18
CA ALA A 304 -16.31 -8.12 -5.73
C ALA A 304 -16.05 -6.81 -5.00
N LEU A 305 -15.02 -6.08 -5.43
CA LEU A 305 -14.69 -4.77 -4.88
C LEU A 305 -15.73 -3.72 -5.23
N LYS A 306 -16.23 -3.69 -6.48
CA LYS A 306 -17.27 -2.75 -6.92
C LYS A 306 -18.58 -2.98 -6.17
N ASP A 307 -18.98 -4.22 -5.95
CA ASP A 307 -20.17 -4.57 -5.17
C ASP A 307 -20.11 -4.00 -3.74
N ILE A 308 -18.92 -4.02 -3.12
CA ILE A 308 -18.68 -3.39 -1.81
C ILE A 308 -18.77 -1.86 -1.93
N ILE A 309 -18.07 -1.25 -2.87
CA ILE A 309 -18.06 0.20 -3.09
C ILE A 309 -19.49 0.72 -3.27
N ASP A 310 -20.30 0.05 -4.10
CA ASP A 310 -21.67 0.47 -4.39
C ASP A 310 -22.63 0.31 -3.19
N SER A 311 -22.25 -0.48 -2.19
CA SER A 311 -23.02 -0.67 -0.94
C SER A 311 -22.68 0.35 0.15
N VAL A 312 -21.68 1.21 -0.05
CA VAL A 312 -21.15 2.14 0.96
C VAL A 312 -21.46 3.57 0.57
N ASP A 313 -21.93 4.35 1.55
CA ASP A 313 -22.11 5.80 1.40
C ASP A 313 -20.78 6.52 1.68
N PHE A 314 -20.24 7.23 0.69
CA PHE A 314 -19.03 8.05 0.77
C PHE A 314 -19.32 9.55 0.93
N SER A 315 -20.56 9.97 1.11
CA SER A 315 -20.91 11.39 1.33
C SER A 315 -20.38 11.86 2.70
N CYS A 316 -19.81 13.09 2.71
CA CYS A 316 -19.33 13.78 3.92
C CYS A 316 -20.26 14.95 4.26
#